data_7d7ec727a8172c20dc005401fac3d556
#
_entry.id   7d7ec727a8172c20dc005401fac3d556
#
_cell.length_a   1.000
_cell.length_b   1.000
_cell.length_c   1.000
_cell.angle_alpha   90.00
_cell.angle_beta   90.00
_cell.angle_gamma   90.00
#
_symmetry.space_group_name_H-M   'P 1'
#
loop_
_entity.id
_entity.type
_entity.pdbx_description
1 polymer ?
#
loop_
_entity_poly.entity_id
_entity_poly.type
_entity_poly.pdbx_seq_one_letter_code
_entity_poly.pdbx_strand_id
1 'polypeptide(L)'
;MRLARYAFLISTAALACGPLSAKGVTEADLRGHVEILASDAFEGRKPGTEGEAKTVKYIAEAWAKAELKPAAADGSWFDPVPLIQRGRGSSSHAFTAKGRKLRIVSDDIVLIGQQAAYVRSNVPLMFTGAGVTANGKVAADVKGKAAIVLFGADNVPDNMKSPRARREALIAAGAEAVIFVGDSQGNWPTLRRQLLSRPIALEAREKRAPLEGAISTEFVVELVTAAGQDWDKLRTNAKQADYAGEALGIEADLEVKTDIYRFNSSNVIGKIPGRKKNSGALLFMGHWDHLGICAPEGAPDRICNGAVDNASGIAVMNEVAEALAKKKHDRDIYFLATTAEESGLLGAYAFADKPVLPLDQIILSLNIDTIAIAPRGSKVAIIGRGTTPLDAEVESVAKKTGRAIEGSTDANAFLQRQDGWALAQKGVPALMVGGSFADLNLMQKFLGSDYHGPNDELTDITELGGAAEDADLHIALGRHFADTRKYKAKKAGE
;
A
#
# COMPACT_ATOMS: atom_id res chain seq x y z
N MET A 1 2.70 31.04 -91.25
CA MET A 1 2.19 31.15 -89.86
C MET A 1 2.25 29.73 -89.20
N ARG A 2 3.22 29.45 -88.34
CA ARG A 2 3.33 28.17 -87.62
C ARG A 2 2.85 28.35 -86.18
N LEU A 3 1.79 27.60 -85.80
CA LEU A 3 1.23 27.59 -84.44
C LEU A 3 2.08 26.59 -83.60
N ALA A 4 2.75 27.10 -82.57
CA ALA A 4 3.43 26.29 -81.54
C ALA A 4 2.40 25.81 -80.51
N ARG A 5 2.31 24.50 -80.31
CA ARG A 5 1.54 23.87 -79.21
C ARG A 5 2.43 23.72 -77.98
N TYR A 6 2.08 24.40 -76.89
CA TYR A 6 2.67 24.16 -75.58
C TYR A 6 1.94 23.01 -74.87
N ALA A 7 2.62 21.93 -74.59
CA ALA A 7 2.12 20.85 -73.75
C ALA A 7 2.45 21.19 -72.30
N PHE A 8 1.42 21.33 -71.45
CA PHE A 8 1.56 21.48 -69.99
C PHE A 8 1.68 20.05 -69.37
N LEU A 9 2.85 19.71 -68.82
CA LEU A 9 3.05 18.55 -67.98
C LEU A 9 2.59 18.88 -66.55
N ILE A 10 1.45 18.30 -66.16
CA ILE A 10 0.99 18.29 -64.78
C ILE A 10 1.73 17.19 -64.03
N SER A 11 2.69 17.53 -63.20
CA SER A 11 3.39 16.59 -62.33
C SER A 11 2.52 16.40 -61.07
N THR A 12 1.87 15.24 -60.98
CA THR A 12 1.14 14.81 -59.75
C THR A 12 2.16 14.28 -58.74
N ALA A 13 2.51 15.12 -57.77
CA ALA A 13 3.25 14.66 -56.57
C ALA A 13 2.31 13.82 -55.71
N ALA A 14 2.49 12.49 -55.75
CA ALA A 14 1.87 11.57 -54.79
C ALA A 14 2.53 11.77 -53.45
N LEU A 15 1.83 12.43 -52.53
CA LEU A 15 2.19 12.40 -51.10
C LEU A 15 2.03 10.91 -50.65
N ALA A 16 3.15 10.23 -50.47
CA ALA A 16 3.21 8.97 -49.76
C ALA A 16 2.92 9.24 -48.30
N CYS A 17 1.66 9.09 -47.86
CA CYS A 17 1.32 8.94 -46.45
C CYS A 17 1.87 7.61 -45.97
N GLY A 18 3.12 7.61 -45.47
CA GLY A 18 3.64 6.49 -44.70
C GLY A 18 2.72 6.20 -43.52
N PRO A 19 2.63 4.92 -43.07
CA PRO A 19 1.85 4.64 -41.89
C PRO A 19 2.39 5.48 -40.73
N LEU A 20 1.53 6.31 -40.11
CA LEU A 20 1.82 6.94 -38.82
C LEU A 20 2.07 5.76 -37.85
N SER A 21 3.33 5.46 -37.59
CA SER A 21 3.73 4.67 -36.45
C SER A 21 3.16 5.39 -35.23
N ALA A 22 2.28 4.76 -34.50
CA ALA A 22 1.75 5.33 -33.27
C ALA A 22 2.96 5.67 -32.41
N LYS A 23 3.20 6.97 -32.17
CA LYS A 23 4.29 7.44 -31.32
C LYS A 23 4.08 6.82 -29.94
N GLY A 24 5.10 6.16 -29.38
CA GLY A 24 5.04 5.63 -28.01
C GLY A 24 4.89 6.75 -26.99
N VAL A 25 4.65 6.41 -25.75
CA VAL A 25 4.63 7.37 -24.64
C VAL A 25 6.00 8.02 -24.50
N THR A 26 6.04 9.34 -24.32
CA THR A 26 7.28 10.10 -24.18
C THR A 26 7.52 10.53 -22.75
N GLU A 27 8.77 10.83 -22.43
CA GLU A 27 9.15 11.42 -21.14
C GLU A 27 8.43 12.75 -20.88
N ALA A 28 8.20 13.53 -21.92
CA ALA A 28 7.47 14.81 -21.81
C ALA A 28 5.99 14.59 -21.44
N ASP A 29 5.35 13.55 -21.96
CA ASP A 29 3.97 13.22 -21.60
C ASP A 29 3.89 12.85 -20.10
N LEU A 30 4.80 12.01 -19.60
CA LEU A 30 4.85 11.65 -18.18
C LEU A 30 5.22 12.84 -17.30
N ARG A 31 6.23 13.63 -17.70
CA ARG A 31 6.68 14.81 -16.96
C ARG A 31 5.54 15.78 -16.70
N GLY A 32 4.70 16.04 -17.70
CA GLY A 32 3.55 16.93 -17.55
C GLY A 32 2.55 16.48 -16.49
N HIS A 33 2.36 15.16 -16.30
CA HIS A 33 1.55 14.62 -15.23
C HIS A 33 2.23 14.72 -13.86
N VAL A 34 3.53 14.35 -13.78
CA VAL A 34 4.28 14.36 -12.52
C VAL A 34 4.47 15.78 -12.00
N GLU A 35 4.76 16.77 -12.88
CA GLU A 35 4.85 18.20 -12.52
C GLU A 35 3.60 18.71 -11.81
N ILE A 36 2.43 18.24 -12.20
CA ILE A 36 1.17 18.63 -11.57
C ILE A 36 1.00 17.85 -10.24
N LEU A 37 1.08 16.52 -10.28
CA LEU A 37 0.78 15.66 -9.15
C LEU A 37 1.78 15.81 -8.00
N ALA A 38 3.07 15.99 -8.30
CA ALA A 38 4.14 16.17 -7.32
C ALA A 38 4.46 17.65 -7.03
N SER A 39 3.56 18.58 -7.36
CA SER A 39 3.75 19.98 -6.99
C SER A 39 3.31 20.24 -5.55
N ASP A 40 3.91 21.25 -4.91
CA ASP A 40 3.50 21.75 -3.59
C ASP A 40 2.02 22.13 -3.51
N ALA A 41 1.43 22.54 -4.65
CA ALA A 41 0.02 22.84 -4.72
C ALA A 41 -0.89 21.63 -4.40
N PHE A 42 -0.37 20.41 -4.55
CA PHE A 42 -1.05 19.16 -4.20
C PHE A 42 -0.71 18.67 -2.78
N GLU A 43 0.12 19.40 -2.04
CA GLU A 43 0.40 19.20 -0.61
C GLU A 43 0.77 17.75 -0.27
N GLY A 44 1.51 17.06 -1.17
CA GLY A 44 1.91 15.66 -0.99
C GLY A 44 0.74 14.68 -0.91
N ARG A 45 -0.43 15.01 -1.44
CA ARG A 45 -1.58 14.13 -1.72
C ARG A 45 -2.08 13.26 -0.57
N LYS A 46 -1.96 13.74 0.67
CA LYS A 46 -2.37 12.94 1.83
C LYS A 46 -3.89 12.73 1.86
N PRO A 47 -4.38 11.50 2.17
CA PRO A 47 -5.81 11.24 2.35
C PRO A 47 -6.47 12.15 3.38
N GLY A 48 -7.67 12.66 3.05
CA GLY A 48 -8.44 13.57 3.91
C GLY A 48 -8.00 15.03 3.87
N THR A 49 -7.22 15.45 2.88
CA THR A 49 -6.72 16.83 2.72
C THR A 49 -7.18 17.49 1.42
N GLU A 50 -6.90 18.78 1.25
CA GLU A 50 -7.09 19.50 -0.01
C GLU A 50 -6.25 18.86 -1.14
N GLY A 51 -5.08 18.32 -0.82
CA GLY A 51 -4.24 17.60 -1.77
C GLY A 51 -4.96 16.38 -2.35
N GLU A 52 -5.69 15.61 -1.54
CA GLU A 52 -6.58 14.55 -2.05
C GLU A 52 -7.61 15.10 -3.03
N ALA A 53 -8.37 16.15 -2.63
CA ALA A 53 -9.45 16.68 -3.45
C ALA A 53 -8.96 17.10 -4.85
N LYS A 54 -7.79 17.74 -4.92
CA LYS A 54 -7.16 18.12 -6.19
C LYS A 54 -6.72 16.89 -6.99
N THR A 55 -6.14 15.89 -6.33
CA THR A 55 -5.59 14.70 -6.97
C THR A 55 -6.67 13.82 -7.59
N VAL A 56 -7.71 13.48 -6.83
CA VAL A 56 -8.79 12.62 -7.35
C VAL A 56 -9.57 13.30 -8.47
N LYS A 57 -9.74 14.63 -8.38
CA LYS A 57 -10.33 15.43 -9.45
C LYS A 57 -9.46 15.39 -10.71
N TYR A 58 -8.15 15.61 -10.58
CA TYR A 58 -7.21 15.58 -11.70
C TYR A 58 -7.23 14.23 -12.44
N ILE A 59 -7.20 13.13 -11.70
CA ILE A 59 -7.25 11.77 -12.28
C ILE A 59 -8.57 11.54 -13.01
N ALA A 60 -9.70 11.90 -12.38
CA ALA A 60 -11.02 11.74 -12.99
C ALA A 60 -11.17 12.59 -14.28
N GLU A 61 -10.64 13.82 -14.30
CA GLU A 61 -10.64 14.69 -15.47
C GLU A 61 -9.74 14.15 -16.59
N ALA A 62 -8.55 13.61 -16.26
CA ALA A 62 -7.66 12.95 -17.23
C ALA A 62 -8.34 11.75 -17.88
N TRP A 63 -8.97 10.90 -17.08
CA TRP A 63 -9.68 9.72 -17.60
C TRP A 63 -10.96 10.09 -18.37
N ALA A 64 -11.68 11.12 -17.94
CA ALA A 64 -12.84 11.63 -18.71
C ALA A 64 -12.41 12.20 -20.07
N LYS A 65 -11.28 12.93 -20.12
CA LYS A 65 -10.69 13.43 -21.38
C LYS A 65 -10.25 12.29 -22.31
N ALA A 66 -9.77 11.19 -21.74
CA ALA A 66 -9.43 9.94 -22.45
C ALA A 66 -10.68 9.10 -22.81
N GLU A 67 -11.91 9.62 -22.58
CA GLU A 67 -13.19 8.97 -22.90
C GLU A 67 -13.49 7.67 -22.10
N LEU A 68 -12.82 7.45 -20.98
CA LEU A 68 -13.21 6.42 -20.02
C LEU A 68 -14.62 6.73 -19.47
N LYS A 69 -15.25 5.70 -18.94
CA LYS A 69 -16.53 5.85 -18.23
C LYS A 69 -16.28 5.72 -16.72
N PRO A 70 -16.96 6.52 -15.89
CA PRO A 70 -16.94 6.34 -14.44
C PRO A 70 -17.45 4.94 -14.08
N ALA A 71 -16.86 4.32 -13.05
CA ALA A 71 -17.14 2.91 -12.76
C ALA A 71 -17.24 2.59 -11.25
N ALA A 72 -17.37 3.59 -10.38
CA ALA A 72 -17.75 3.36 -8.98
C ALA A 72 -19.17 2.79 -8.87
N ALA A 73 -19.51 2.21 -7.74
CA ALA A 73 -20.79 1.51 -7.55
C ALA A 73 -22.03 2.39 -7.75
N ASP A 74 -21.92 3.69 -7.48
CA ASP A 74 -22.97 4.69 -7.68
C ASP A 74 -22.97 5.31 -9.09
N GLY A 75 -22.06 4.86 -9.97
CA GLY A 75 -21.89 5.40 -11.33
C GLY A 75 -21.03 6.65 -11.40
N SER A 76 -20.43 7.09 -10.31
CA SER A 76 -19.45 8.18 -10.28
C SER A 76 -18.01 7.67 -10.54
N TRP A 77 -17.04 8.59 -10.48
CA TRP A 77 -15.62 8.27 -10.51
C TRP A 77 -15.09 7.81 -9.15
N PHE A 78 -15.77 8.16 -8.06
CA PHE A 78 -15.26 8.13 -6.70
C PHE A 78 -15.92 7.02 -5.90
N ASP A 79 -15.12 6.04 -5.47
CA ASP A 79 -15.56 4.95 -4.60
C ASP A 79 -15.11 5.27 -3.17
N PRO A 80 -16.04 5.56 -2.24
CA PRO A 80 -15.69 6.05 -0.92
C PRO A 80 -15.00 4.96 -0.08
N VAL A 81 -13.91 5.36 0.58
CA VAL A 81 -13.13 4.55 1.50
C VAL A 81 -13.22 5.14 2.90
N PRO A 82 -14.08 4.60 3.77
CA PRO A 82 -14.20 5.07 5.16
C PRO A 82 -12.95 4.78 5.96
N LEU A 83 -12.30 5.82 6.43
CA LEU A 83 -11.06 5.79 7.18
C LEU A 83 -11.25 6.33 8.60
N ILE A 84 -10.44 5.81 9.51
CA ILE A 84 -10.39 6.26 10.89
C ILE A 84 -8.93 6.50 11.29
N GLN A 85 -8.71 7.62 11.96
CA GLN A 85 -7.41 7.98 12.52
C GLN A 85 -7.56 8.15 14.02
N ARG A 86 -6.63 7.59 14.78
CA ARG A 86 -6.59 7.70 16.24
C ARG A 86 -5.29 8.34 16.70
N GLY A 87 -5.40 9.35 17.52
CA GLY A 87 -4.28 10.04 18.13
C GLY A 87 -4.30 9.89 19.65
N ARG A 88 -3.14 10.08 20.26
CA ARG A 88 -3.02 10.17 21.70
C ARG A 88 -3.68 11.46 22.17
N GLY A 89 -4.73 11.31 23.00
CA GLY A 89 -5.22 12.38 23.87
C GLY A 89 -4.43 12.40 25.17
N SER A 90 -5.09 12.20 26.31
CA SER A 90 -4.46 12.07 27.63
C SER A 90 -4.57 10.63 28.14
N SER A 91 -3.61 10.21 28.95
CA SER A 91 -3.69 8.94 29.68
C SER A 91 -3.23 9.09 31.11
N SER A 92 -3.92 8.42 32.03
CA SER A 92 -3.44 8.18 33.39
C SER A 92 -3.47 6.68 33.67
N HIS A 93 -2.54 6.23 34.48
CA HIS A 93 -2.42 4.84 34.85
C HIS A 93 -1.93 4.71 36.29
N ALA A 94 -2.38 3.68 36.98
CA ALA A 94 -1.87 3.27 38.28
C ALA A 94 -1.79 1.76 38.34
N PHE A 95 -0.80 1.25 39.03
CA PHE A 95 -0.57 -0.18 39.17
C PHE A 95 -0.60 -0.59 40.64
N THR A 96 -1.20 -1.74 40.92
CA THR A 96 -1.34 -2.29 42.26
C THR A 96 -0.87 -3.74 42.27
N ALA A 97 -0.05 -4.12 43.23
CA ALA A 97 0.30 -5.53 43.49
C ALA A 97 0.17 -5.83 44.97
N LYS A 98 -0.43 -6.98 45.30
CA LYS A 98 -0.67 -7.42 46.68
C LYS A 98 -1.36 -6.37 47.53
N GLY A 99 -2.32 -5.61 46.96
CA GLY A 99 -3.06 -4.54 47.62
C GLY A 99 -2.26 -3.25 47.90
N ARG A 100 -1.06 -3.12 47.32
CA ARG A 100 -0.23 -1.91 47.48
C ARG A 100 -0.04 -1.23 46.13
N LYS A 101 -0.23 0.10 46.07
CA LYS A 101 0.12 0.89 44.88
C LYS A 101 1.62 0.79 44.62
N LEU A 102 1.96 0.47 43.37
CA LEU A 102 3.35 0.48 42.91
C LEU A 102 3.76 1.91 42.55
N ARG A 103 4.99 2.27 42.85
CA ARG A 103 5.60 3.53 42.41
C ARG A 103 6.43 3.23 41.19
N ILE A 104 5.98 3.71 40.02
CA ILE A 104 6.68 3.61 38.76
C ILE A 104 7.14 5.02 38.40
N VAL A 105 8.39 5.19 38.06
CA VAL A 105 9.02 6.48 37.78
C VAL A 105 9.09 6.74 36.30
N SER A 106 9.15 5.68 35.50
CA SER A 106 9.23 5.79 34.04
C SER A 106 7.90 6.21 33.41
N ASP A 107 7.96 7.16 32.46
CA ASP A 107 6.84 7.62 31.64
C ASP A 107 6.82 6.93 30.26
N ASP A 108 7.67 5.92 30.05
CA ASP A 108 7.83 5.23 28.76
C ASP A 108 6.67 4.28 28.46
N ILE A 109 5.46 4.83 28.43
CA ILE A 109 4.22 4.16 28.09
C ILE A 109 3.40 5.02 27.13
N VAL A 110 2.84 4.39 26.09
CA VAL A 110 1.86 4.99 25.17
C VAL A 110 0.64 4.12 25.15
N LEU A 111 -0.52 4.68 25.45
CA LEU A 111 -1.80 4.00 25.46
C LEU A 111 -2.79 4.71 24.53
N ILE A 112 -3.54 3.95 23.75
CA ILE A 112 -4.57 4.43 22.83
C ILE A 112 -5.81 3.56 22.97
N GLY A 113 -6.97 4.19 23.23
CA GLY A 113 -8.25 3.51 23.34
C GLY A 113 -8.91 3.29 21.96
N GLN A 114 -9.74 2.28 21.85
CA GLN A 114 -10.62 2.10 20.69
C GLN A 114 -11.71 3.19 20.63
N GLN A 115 -12.18 3.63 21.78
CA GLN A 115 -13.19 4.69 21.93
C GLN A 115 -12.54 6.00 22.40
N ALA A 116 -13.25 7.11 22.28
CA ALA A 116 -12.79 8.42 22.71
C ALA A 116 -12.44 8.48 24.21
N ALA A 117 -13.08 7.66 25.01
CA ALA A 117 -12.75 7.48 26.44
C ALA A 117 -12.76 6.00 26.80
N TYR A 118 -11.74 5.58 27.52
CA TYR A 118 -11.64 4.24 28.11
C TYR A 118 -11.26 4.40 29.58
N VAL A 119 -12.08 3.82 30.47
CA VAL A 119 -11.84 3.81 31.91
C VAL A 119 -12.08 2.39 32.41
N ARG A 120 -11.08 1.80 33.00
CA ARG A 120 -11.15 0.48 33.65
C ARG A 120 -10.30 0.44 34.90
N SER A 121 -10.81 -0.23 35.92
CA SER A 121 -10.07 -0.44 37.16
C SER A 121 -9.84 -1.93 37.38
N ASN A 122 -8.73 -2.21 38.07
CA ASN A 122 -8.33 -3.58 38.48
C ASN A 122 -8.17 -4.53 37.28
N VAL A 123 -7.65 -4.05 36.14
CA VAL A 123 -7.37 -4.90 34.97
C VAL A 123 -6.14 -5.77 35.28
N PRO A 124 -6.26 -7.11 35.36
CA PRO A 124 -5.11 -7.97 35.63
C PRO A 124 -4.12 -7.97 34.48
N LEU A 125 -2.81 -7.92 34.78
CA LEU A 125 -1.76 -8.02 33.80
C LEU A 125 -1.29 -9.47 33.61
N MET A 126 -1.21 -9.90 32.37
CA MET A 126 -0.71 -11.21 31.95
C MET A 126 0.47 -11.05 31.00
N PHE A 127 1.65 -11.55 31.37
CA PHE A 127 2.76 -11.63 30.44
C PHE A 127 2.60 -12.84 29.53
N THR A 128 2.59 -12.60 28.22
CA THR A 128 2.24 -13.62 27.21
C THR A 128 3.43 -14.00 26.32
N GLY A 129 4.64 -13.54 26.65
CA GLY A 129 5.81 -13.74 25.79
C GLY A 129 5.58 -13.17 24.39
N ALA A 130 5.65 -14.01 23.37
CA ALA A 130 5.36 -13.61 21.99
C ALA A 130 3.85 -13.34 21.71
N GLY A 131 2.95 -13.67 22.65
CA GLY A 131 1.50 -13.58 22.49
C GLY A 131 0.86 -14.85 21.93
N VAL A 132 1.63 -15.66 21.22
CA VAL A 132 1.21 -16.95 20.65
C VAL A 132 2.31 -17.99 20.85
N THR A 133 1.94 -19.26 20.85
CA THR A 133 2.86 -20.42 20.91
C THR A 133 3.57 -20.63 19.57
N ALA A 134 4.53 -21.54 19.53
CA ALA A 134 5.20 -21.99 18.31
C ALA A 134 4.21 -22.55 17.24
N ASN A 135 3.01 -22.93 17.62
CA ASN A 135 1.94 -23.38 16.73
C ASN A 135 0.96 -22.25 16.35
N GLY A 136 1.24 -21.00 16.70
CA GLY A 136 0.42 -19.83 16.38
C GLY A 136 -0.87 -19.71 17.19
N LYS A 137 -1.03 -20.45 18.29
CA LYS A 137 -2.22 -20.41 19.16
C LYS A 137 -1.98 -19.51 20.36
N VAL A 138 -2.98 -18.78 20.81
CA VAL A 138 -2.98 -18.11 22.11
C VAL A 138 -3.24 -19.15 23.19
N ALA A 139 -2.22 -19.47 23.97
CA ALA A 139 -2.32 -20.42 25.10
C ALA A 139 -2.59 -19.71 26.43
N ALA A 140 -2.26 -18.43 26.54
CA ALA A 140 -2.49 -17.62 27.73
C ALA A 140 -3.97 -17.32 27.93
N ASP A 141 -4.47 -17.42 29.16
CA ASP A 141 -5.79 -16.94 29.55
C ASP A 141 -5.78 -15.41 29.64
N VAL A 142 -6.11 -14.76 28.52
CA VAL A 142 -6.08 -13.30 28.39
C VAL A 142 -7.47 -12.64 28.47
N LYS A 143 -8.54 -13.44 28.64
CA LYS A 143 -9.90 -12.89 28.63
C LYS A 143 -10.11 -11.89 29.78
N GLY A 144 -10.45 -10.64 29.40
CA GLY A 144 -10.61 -9.54 30.34
C GLY A 144 -9.34 -9.03 31.02
N LYS A 145 -8.16 -9.41 30.48
CA LYS A 145 -6.85 -9.02 31.01
C LYS A 145 -6.07 -8.16 30.05
N ALA A 146 -5.08 -7.43 30.54
CA ALA A 146 -4.10 -6.73 29.73
C ALA A 146 -2.94 -7.71 29.39
N ALA A 147 -2.82 -8.04 28.10
CA ALA A 147 -1.73 -8.86 27.60
C ALA A 147 -0.47 -7.99 27.41
N ILE A 148 0.60 -8.31 28.12
CA ILE A 148 1.95 -7.72 27.95
C ILE A 148 2.72 -8.63 27.00
N VAL A 149 3.09 -8.10 25.83
CA VAL A 149 3.57 -8.90 24.68
C VAL A 149 4.94 -8.42 24.24
N LEU A 150 5.90 -9.30 24.01
CA LEU A 150 7.18 -8.93 23.41
C LEU A 150 6.96 -8.48 21.95
N PHE A 151 7.55 -7.35 21.56
CA PHE A 151 7.45 -6.86 20.18
C PHE A 151 8.17 -7.83 19.20
N GLY A 152 9.40 -8.23 19.51
CA GLY A 152 10.11 -9.27 18.78
C GLY A 152 9.55 -10.66 19.08
N ALA A 153 9.52 -11.54 18.08
CA ALA A 153 9.09 -12.91 18.24
C ALA A 153 9.84 -13.84 17.27
N ASP A 154 10.79 -14.62 17.80
CA ASP A 154 11.63 -15.52 16.99
C ASP A 154 11.02 -16.93 16.83
N ASN A 155 10.27 -17.41 17.83
CA ASN A 155 9.73 -18.77 17.88
C ASN A 155 8.22 -18.80 17.60
N VAL A 156 7.79 -18.18 16.50
CA VAL A 156 6.39 -18.19 16.05
C VAL A 156 6.32 -18.54 14.56
N PRO A 157 5.20 -19.09 14.06
CA PRO A 157 5.02 -19.35 12.64
C PRO A 157 5.16 -18.06 11.79
N ASP A 158 5.53 -18.20 10.53
CA ASP A 158 5.77 -17.05 9.65
C ASP A 158 4.56 -16.10 9.54
N ASN A 159 3.35 -16.65 9.50
CA ASN A 159 2.11 -15.87 9.49
C ASN A 159 1.82 -15.13 10.81
N MET A 160 2.54 -15.43 11.90
CA MET A 160 2.43 -14.79 13.21
C MET A 160 3.65 -13.92 13.56
N LYS A 161 4.64 -13.78 12.68
CA LYS A 161 5.80 -12.88 12.90
C LYS A 161 5.37 -11.43 13.02
N SER A 162 4.34 -11.02 12.31
CA SER A 162 3.79 -9.65 12.37
C SER A 162 3.18 -9.36 13.75
N PRO A 163 3.54 -8.23 14.41
CA PRO A 163 2.87 -7.79 15.63
C PRO A 163 1.35 -7.63 15.45
N ARG A 164 0.91 -7.22 14.27
CA ARG A 164 -0.51 -7.12 13.93
C ARG A 164 -1.24 -8.46 14.04
N ALA A 165 -0.69 -9.53 13.44
CA ALA A 165 -1.32 -10.85 13.49
C ALA A 165 -1.44 -11.37 14.93
N ARG A 166 -0.40 -11.19 15.75
CA ARG A 166 -0.39 -11.58 17.17
C ARG A 166 -1.38 -10.76 18.00
N ARG A 167 -1.48 -9.46 17.73
CA ARG A 167 -2.50 -8.60 18.34
C ARG A 167 -3.90 -9.09 18.02
N GLU A 168 -4.20 -9.36 16.75
CA GLU A 168 -5.52 -9.85 16.32
C GLU A 168 -5.89 -11.20 16.97
N ALA A 169 -4.91 -12.10 17.14
CA ALA A 169 -5.11 -13.36 17.84
C ALA A 169 -5.45 -13.16 19.33
N LEU A 170 -4.75 -12.24 20.01
CA LEU A 170 -5.02 -11.92 21.43
C LEU A 170 -6.39 -11.26 21.61
N ILE A 171 -6.77 -10.36 20.69
CA ILE A 171 -8.11 -9.75 20.68
C ILE A 171 -9.19 -10.83 20.50
N ALA A 172 -9.01 -11.75 19.57
CA ALA A 172 -9.93 -12.86 19.35
C ALA A 172 -10.04 -13.78 20.57
N ALA A 173 -8.98 -13.88 21.38
CA ALA A 173 -8.97 -14.59 22.66
C ALA A 173 -9.58 -13.79 23.82
N GLY A 174 -10.04 -12.54 23.58
CA GLY A 174 -10.75 -11.70 24.55
C GLY A 174 -9.87 -10.81 25.42
N ALA A 175 -8.65 -10.50 25.00
CA ALA A 175 -7.80 -9.53 25.70
C ALA A 175 -8.49 -8.16 25.80
N GLU A 176 -8.53 -7.57 26.99
CA GLU A 176 -9.04 -6.22 27.24
C GLU A 176 -8.05 -5.15 26.76
N ALA A 177 -6.76 -5.43 26.89
CA ALA A 177 -5.69 -4.59 26.37
C ALA A 177 -4.58 -5.44 25.77
N VAL A 178 -3.93 -4.92 24.73
CA VAL A 178 -2.71 -5.49 24.14
C VAL A 178 -1.61 -4.45 24.16
N ILE A 179 -0.56 -4.69 24.95
CA ILE A 179 0.52 -3.74 25.20
C ILE A 179 1.85 -4.40 24.82
N PHE A 180 2.51 -3.87 23.79
CA PHE A 180 3.80 -4.37 23.33
C PHE A 180 4.95 -3.82 24.14
N VAL A 181 5.92 -4.68 24.46
CA VAL A 181 7.17 -4.29 25.11
C VAL A 181 8.22 -4.06 24.03
N GLY A 182 8.72 -2.82 23.94
CA GLY A 182 9.77 -2.41 23.03
C GLY A 182 11.12 -2.33 23.73
N ASP A 183 12.19 -2.79 23.06
CA ASP A 183 13.56 -2.61 23.53
C ASP A 183 13.99 -1.17 23.36
N SER A 184 14.50 -0.56 24.43
CA SER A 184 14.81 0.88 24.48
C SER A 184 15.94 1.29 23.56
N GLN A 185 16.91 0.40 23.34
CA GLN A 185 18.03 0.63 22.44
C GLN A 185 17.77 0.14 21.02
N GLY A 186 16.66 -0.60 20.80
CA GLY A 186 16.26 -1.17 19.54
C GLY A 186 14.99 -0.55 18.96
N ASN A 187 13.87 -1.18 19.18
CA ASN A 187 12.62 -0.86 18.49
C ASN A 187 11.67 0.09 19.27
N TRP A 188 11.93 0.40 20.54
CA TRP A 188 11.05 1.29 21.34
C TRP A 188 10.83 2.67 20.70
N PRO A 189 11.88 3.42 20.28
CA PRO A 189 11.69 4.73 19.69
C PRO A 189 10.80 4.68 18.42
N THR A 190 10.96 3.63 17.62
CA THR A 190 10.15 3.42 16.41
C THR A 190 8.71 3.07 16.74
N LEU A 191 8.49 2.12 17.65
CA LEU A 191 7.17 1.71 18.10
C LEU A 191 6.39 2.88 18.73
N ARG A 192 7.06 3.64 19.61
CA ARG A 192 6.52 4.84 20.23
C ARG A 192 6.12 5.87 19.18
N ARG A 193 6.99 6.15 18.22
CA ARG A 193 6.71 7.08 17.11
C ARG A 193 5.52 6.63 16.29
N GLN A 194 5.43 5.35 15.91
CA GLN A 194 4.31 4.79 15.15
C GLN A 194 2.97 4.96 15.88
N LEU A 195 2.92 4.67 17.18
CA LEU A 195 1.70 4.88 17.97
C LEU A 195 1.32 6.36 18.11
N LEU A 196 2.31 7.26 18.16
CA LEU A 196 2.08 8.70 18.24
C LEU A 196 1.79 9.36 16.89
N SER A 197 2.12 8.71 15.78
CA SER A 197 1.95 9.25 14.41
C SER A 197 0.50 9.27 13.91
N ARG A 198 -0.47 8.89 14.73
CA ARG A 198 -1.89 8.83 14.37
C ARG A 198 -2.15 7.94 13.15
N PRO A 199 -1.88 6.64 13.24
CA PRO A 199 -2.06 5.74 12.09
C PRO A 199 -3.50 5.78 11.58
N ILE A 200 -3.63 5.85 10.26
CA ILE A 200 -4.91 5.70 9.56
C ILE A 200 -5.22 4.22 9.43
N ALA A 201 -6.49 3.85 9.53
CA ALA A 201 -6.95 2.49 9.34
C ALA A 201 -8.26 2.47 8.54
N LEU A 202 -8.53 1.35 7.87
CA LEU A 202 -9.82 1.11 7.23
C LEU A 202 -10.85 0.78 8.31
N GLU A 203 -11.88 1.62 8.45
CA GLU A 203 -12.84 1.51 9.55
C GLU A 203 -13.52 0.13 9.59
N ALA A 204 -13.89 -0.42 8.43
CA ALA A 204 -14.55 -1.72 8.33
C ALA A 204 -13.69 -2.92 8.73
N ARG A 205 -12.35 -2.79 8.66
CA ARG A 205 -11.39 -3.87 8.99
C ARG A 205 -10.75 -3.70 10.34
N GLU A 206 -11.07 -2.64 11.05
CA GLU A 206 -10.39 -2.33 12.28
C GLU A 206 -10.88 -3.21 13.44
N LYS A 207 -10.11 -4.24 13.74
CA LYS A 207 -10.25 -5.06 14.95
C LYS A 207 -9.20 -4.58 15.95
N ARG A 208 -9.62 -3.92 17.00
CA ARG A 208 -8.74 -3.45 18.07
C ARG A 208 -9.20 -3.97 19.42
N ALA A 209 -8.25 -4.21 20.32
CA ALA A 209 -8.57 -4.32 21.74
C ALA A 209 -9.22 -3.01 22.23
N PRO A 210 -10.03 -3.04 23.26
CA PRO A 210 -10.54 -1.82 23.88
C PRO A 210 -9.43 -0.82 24.22
N LEU A 211 -8.25 -1.32 24.57
CA LEU A 211 -7.02 -0.54 24.79
C LEU A 211 -5.83 -1.20 24.09
N GLU A 212 -5.02 -0.41 23.43
CA GLU A 212 -3.74 -0.82 22.85
C GLU A 212 -2.63 0.11 23.30
N GLY A 213 -1.38 -0.39 23.29
CA GLY A 213 -0.26 0.44 23.64
C GLY A 213 1.09 -0.22 23.48
N ALA A 214 2.09 0.52 23.91
CA ALA A 214 3.45 0.03 24.06
C ALA A 214 4.10 0.60 25.30
N ILE A 215 5.05 -0.16 25.84
CA ILE A 215 5.89 0.21 26.99
C ILE A 215 7.35 -0.12 26.66
N SER A 216 8.28 0.65 27.24
CA SER A 216 9.70 0.32 27.15
C SER A 216 10.05 -0.91 28.01
N THR A 217 11.18 -1.52 27.70
CA THR A 217 11.74 -2.60 28.56
C THR A 217 12.02 -2.10 29.96
N GLU A 218 12.52 -0.87 30.11
CA GLU A 218 12.78 -0.25 31.42
C GLU A 218 11.51 -0.13 32.22
N PHE A 219 10.41 0.33 31.61
CA PHE A 219 9.11 0.44 32.26
C PHE A 219 8.62 -0.91 32.79
N VAL A 220 8.68 -1.95 31.96
CA VAL A 220 8.20 -3.29 32.39
C VAL A 220 9.10 -3.91 33.44
N VAL A 221 10.42 -3.71 33.38
CA VAL A 221 11.37 -4.16 34.40
C VAL A 221 11.06 -3.53 35.77
N GLU A 222 10.87 -2.20 35.80
CA GLU A 222 10.50 -1.48 37.02
C GLU A 222 9.15 -2.01 37.58
N LEU A 223 8.16 -2.18 36.71
CA LEU A 223 6.82 -2.66 37.05
C LEU A 223 6.87 -4.06 37.71
N VAL A 224 7.52 -5.03 37.06
CA VAL A 224 7.57 -6.41 37.57
C VAL A 224 8.45 -6.54 38.81
N THR A 225 9.54 -5.78 38.89
CA THR A 225 10.41 -5.73 40.07
C THR A 225 9.67 -5.18 41.28
N ALA A 226 8.90 -4.10 41.12
CA ALA A 226 8.06 -3.54 42.18
C ALA A 226 6.99 -4.53 42.67
N ALA A 227 6.55 -5.45 41.82
CA ALA A 227 5.65 -6.56 42.18
C ALA A 227 6.38 -7.77 42.82
N GLY A 228 7.71 -7.73 42.90
CA GLY A 228 8.54 -8.82 43.43
C GLY A 228 8.77 -9.97 42.46
N GLN A 229 8.74 -9.68 41.16
CA GLN A 229 9.02 -10.63 40.09
C GLN A 229 10.34 -10.30 39.37
N ASP A 230 10.85 -11.25 38.59
CA ASP A 230 12.11 -11.16 37.85
C ASP A 230 11.83 -11.20 36.35
N TRP A 231 12.20 -10.11 35.65
CA TRP A 231 11.98 -9.95 34.20
C TRP A 231 12.77 -10.96 33.37
N ASP A 232 14.02 -11.24 33.72
CA ASP A 232 14.86 -12.17 32.97
C ASP A 232 14.34 -13.61 33.09
N LYS A 233 13.81 -13.97 34.24
CA LYS A 233 13.12 -15.23 34.45
C LYS A 233 11.86 -15.35 33.58
N LEU A 234 11.02 -14.32 33.58
CA LEU A 234 9.82 -14.26 32.73
C LEU A 234 10.18 -14.42 31.24
N ARG A 235 11.20 -13.70 30.78
CA ARG A 235 11.69 -13.81 29.40
C ARG A 235 12.26 -15.18 29.07
N THR A 236 12.93 -15.81 30.03
CA THR A 236 13.48 -17.17 29.87
C THR A 236 12.37 -18.19 29.73
N ASN A 237 11.36 -18.12 30.57
CA ASN A 237 10.19 -19.01 30.50
C ASN A 237 9.44 -18.85 29.19
N ALA A 238 9.33 -17.61 28.68
CA ALA A 238 8.66 -17.28 27.42
C ALA A 238 9.30 -17.88 26.16
N LYS A 239 10.52 -18.45 26.25
CA LYS A 239 11.18 -19.16 25.15
C LYS A 239 10.65 -20.57 24.94
N GLN A 240 9.85 -21.10 25.85
CA GLN A 240 9.24 -22.43 25.73
C GLN A 240 8.22 -22.41 24.56
N ALA A 241 8.20 -23.49 23.79
CA ALA A 241 7.41 -23.60 22.57
C ALA A 241 5.89 -23.54 22.81
N ASP A 242 5.44 -23.97 23.98
CA ASP A 242 4.04 -24.03 24.42
C ASP A 242 3.74 -23.07 25.58
N TYR A 243 4.52 -22.00 25.70
CA TYR A 243 4.37 -21.03 26.80
C TYR A 243 2.93 -20.50 26.92
N ALA A 244 2.31 -20.76 28.06
CA ALA A 244 0.92 -20.43 28.34
C ALA A 244 0.72 -19.04 29.00
N GLY A 245 1.80 -18.24 29.10
CA GLY A 245 1.78 -16.95 29.78
C GLY A 245 1.89 -17.09 31.31
N GLU A 246 2.22 -15.97 31.96
CA GLU A 246 2.32 -15.87 33.43
C GLU A 246 1.54 -14.64 33.93
N ALA A 247 0.69 -14.85 34.94
CA ALA A 247 0.04 -13.75 35.63
C ALA A 247 1.09 -12.94 36.41
N LEU A 248 1.11 -11.63 36.18
CA LEU A 248 2.08 -10.76 36.87
C LEU A 248 1.71 -10.46 38.33
N GLY A 249 0.48 -10.81 38.75
CA GLY A 249 -0.01 -10.45 40.09
C GLY A 249 -0.15 -8.93 40.27
N ILE A 250 -0.31 -8.23 39.16
CA ILE A 250 -0.43 -6.77 39.06
C ILE A 250 -1.79 -6.47 38.46
N GLU A 251 -2.46 -5.48 39.00
CA GLU A 251 -3.69 -4.90 38.46
C GLU A 251 -3.42 -3.46 38.05
N ALA A 252 -4.06 -3.03 36.94
CA ALA A 252 -3.95 -1.68 36.43
C ALA A 252 -5.27 -0.94 36.50
N ASP A 253 -5.25 0.29 37.00
CA ASP A 253 -6.30 1.28 36.80
C ASP A 253 -5.86 2.13 35.60
N LEU A 254 -6.70 2.18 34.57
CA LEU A 254 -6.39 2.81 33.29
C LEU A 254 -7.47 3.81 32.92
N GLU A 255 -7.09 5.04 32.66
CA GLU A 255 -7.94 6.04 32.04
C GLU A 255 -7.24 6.58 30.81
N VAL A 256 -7.86 6.45 29.64
CA VAL A 256 -7.28 6.86 28.35
C VAL A 256 -8.32 7.65 27.56
N LYS A 257 -7.94 8.85 27.14
CA LYS A 257 -8.67 9.64 26.16
C LYS A 257 -7.95 9.50 24.82
N THR A 258 -8.72 9.29 23.77
CA THR A 258 -8.19 9.10 22.41
C THR A 258 -8.88 10.07 21.47
N ASP A 259 -8.08 10.83 20.74
CA ASP A 259 -8.61 11.65 19.64
C ASP A 259 -9.00 10.74 18.50
N ILE A 260 -10.27 10.73 18.14
CA ILE A 260 -10.79 9.90 17.05
C ILE A 260 -11.28 10.82 15.94
N TYR A 261 -10.70 10.67 14.77
CA TYR A 261 -11.10 11.37 13.57
C TYR A 261 -11.55 10.37 12.51
N ARG A 262 -12.79 10.51 12.02
CA ARG A 262 -13.34 9.70 10.93
C ARG A 262 -13.54 10.57 9.71
N PHE A 263 -13.13 10.05 8.56
CA PHE A 263 -13.28 10.74 7.30
C PHE A 263 -13.41 9.73 6.16
N ASN A 264 -13.94 10.18 5.03
CA ASN A 264 -13.92 9.41 3.81
C ASN A 264 -12.78 9.91 2.94
N SER A 265 -12.01 8.98 2.40
CA SER A 265 -11.17 9.18 1.23
C SER A 265 -11.80 8.47 0.04
N SER A 266 -11.19 8.51 -1.14
CA SER A 266 -11.79 7.94 -2.34
C SER A 266 -10.77 7.18 -3.17
N ASN A 267 -11.11 5.95 -3.57
CA ASN A 267 -10.53 5.39 -4.79
C ASN A 267 -11.15 6.07 -6.00
N VAL A 268 -10.38 6.24 -7.08
CA VAL A 268 -10.91 6.70 -8.38
C VAL A 268 -11.01 5.50 -9.31
N ILE A 269 -12.20 5.28 -9.90
CA ILE A 269 -12.44 4.09 -10.75
C ILE A 269 -12.97 4.51 -12.11
N GLY A 270 -12.21 4.15 -13.16
CA GLY A 270 -12.60 4.34 -14.55
C GLY A 270 -12.66 3.03 -15.31
N LYS A 271 -13.37 3.00 -16.45
CA LYS A 271 -13.53 1.83 -17.27
C LYS A 271 -13.55 2.15 -18.77
N ILE A 272 -12.86 1.32 -19.55
CA ILE A 272 -13.04 1.20 -21.01
C ILE A 272 -13.95 -0.01 -21.25
N PRO A 273 -15.18 0.17 -21.75
CA PRO A 273 -16.10 -0.95 -21.99
C PRO A 273 -15.61 -1.90 -23.09
N GLY A 274 -15.63 -3.19 -22.81
CA GLY A 274 -15.38 -4.25 -23.77
C GLY A 274 -16.58 -4.55 -24.65
N ARG A 275 -16.33 -5.17 -25.80
CA ARG A 275 -17.39 -5.58 -26.75
C ARG A 275 -18.03 -6.92 -26.40
N LYS A 276 -17.35 -7.77 -25.66
CA LYS A 276 -17.79 -9.14 -25.35
C LYS A 276 -18.17 -9.24 -23.87
N LYS A 277 -19.43 -9.47 -23.61
CA LYS A 277 -19.92 -9.72 -22.25
C LYS A 277 -19.34 -11.02 -21.70
N ASN A 278 -19.11 -11.06 -20.39
CA ASN A 278 -18.63 -12.26 -19.67
C ASN A 278 -17.31 -12.84 -20.20
N SER A 279 -16.45 -12.00 -20.75
CA SER A 279 -15.17 -12.42 -21.29
C SER A 279 -14.00 -12.27 -20.30
N GLY A 280 -14.27 -11.79 -19.08
CA GLY A 280 -13.31 -11.35 -18.10
C GLY A 280 -12.96 -9.87 -18.25
N ALA A 281 -12.21 -9.34 -17.30
CA ALA A 281 -11.76 -7.96 -17.26
C ALA A 281 -10.27 -7.86 -16.91
N LEU A 282 -9.62 -6.80 -17.38
CA LEU A 282 -8.32 -6.37 -16.89
C LEU A 282 -8.50 -5.28 -15.83
N LEU A 283 -7.56 -5.21 -14.90
CA LEU A 283 -7.47 -4.13 -13.94
C LEU A 283 -6.05 -3.55 -13.96
N PHE A 284 -5.92 -2.26 -14.24
CA PHE A 284 -4.74 -1.49 -13.93
C PHE A 284 -4.97 -0.76 -12.62
N MET A 285 -3.99 -0.79 -11.72
CA MET A 285 -4.09 -0.11 -10.43
C MET A 285 -2.78 0.53 -10.03
N GLY A 286 -2.87 1.48 -9.09
CA GLY A 286 -1.75 2.19 -8.50
C GLY A 286 -2.29 3.24 -7.54
N HIS A 287 -1.52 3.57 -6.50
CA HIS A 287 -1.98 4.54 -5.51
C HIS A 287 -1.71 5.98 -5.92
N TRP A 288 -2.62 6.86 -5.53
CA TRP A 288 -2.50 8.28 -5.80
C TRP A 288 -2.01 9.07 -4.58
N ASP A 289 -2.13 8.51 -3.38
CA ASP A 289 -1.77 9.19 -2.15
C ASP A 289 -0.27 9.18 -1.89
N HIS A 290 0.17 10.12 -1.04
CA HIS A 290 1.49 10.11 -0.43
C HIS A 290 1.41 10.73 0.98
N LEU A 291 2.52 11.12 1.57
CA LEU A 291 2.62 11.40 3.00
C LEU A 291 2.13 12.79 3.42
N GLY A 292 1.96 13.72 2.48
CA GLY A 292 1.57 15.08 2.80
C GLY A 292 2.70 15.89 3.44
N ILE A 293 2.37 16.67 4.46
CA ILE A 293 3.37 17.40 5.25
C ILE A 293 4.03 16.39 6.20
N CYS A 294 5.22 15.94 5.87
CA CYS A 294 5.92 14.83 6.52
C CYS A 294 7.12 15.28 7.38
N ALA A 295 7.71 16.44 7.11
CA ALA A 295 8.85 16.94 7.87
C ALA A 295 8.40 17.86 9.02
N PRO A 296 9.22 17.99 10.10
CA PRO A 296 8.87 18.78 11.26
C PRO A 296 8.80 20.28 10.95
N GLU A 297 8.13 21.02 11.83
CA GLU A 297 8.08 22.46 11.75
C GLU A 297 9.49 23.07 11.81
N GLY A 298 9.76 24.04 10.92
CA GLY A 298 11.08 24.67 10.77
C GLY A 298 12.03 23.95 9.79
N ALA A 299 11.68 22.80 9.25
CA ALA A 299 12.43 22.21 8.13
C ALA A 299 12.33 23.12 6.89
N PRO A 300 13.40 23.20 6.05
CA PRO A 300 13.40 24.01 4.83
C PRO A 300 12.32 23.57 3.84
N ASP A 301 12.12 22.29 3.73
CA ASP A 301 11.05 21.66 2.99
C ASP A 301 10.30 20.70 3.91
N ARG A 302 8.97 20.75 3.83
CA ARG A 302 8.09 19.97 4.70
C ARG A 302 7.12 19.06 3.96
N ILE A 303 7.03 19.21 2.65
CA ILE A 303 6.07 18.49 1.83
C ILE A 303 6.77 17.27 1.24
N CYS A 304 6.24 16.09 1.49
CA CYS A 304 6.65 14.90 0.76
C CYS A 304 5.80 14.83 -0.52
N ASN A 305 6.36 15.33 -1.62
CA ASN A 305 5.63 15.43 -2.88
C ASN A 305 5.49 14.08 -3.59
N GLY A 306 6.38 13.10 -3.33
CA GLY A 306 6.27 11.74 -3.87
C GLY A 306 6.22 11.72 -5.40
N ALA A 307 7.25 12.27 -6.04
CA ALA A 307 7.32 12.32 -7.50
C ALA A 307 7.50 10.92 -8.11
N VAL A 308 8.37 10.13 -7.51
CA VAL A 308 8.58 8.72 -7.88
C VAL A 308 7.51 7.85 -7.23
N ASP A 309 7.21 8.07 -5.94
CA ASP A 309 6.25 7.35 -5.13
C ASP A 309 5.01 8.21 -4.81
N ASN A 310 3.88 8.15 -5.51
CA ASN A 310 3.65 7.39 -6.74
C ASN A 310 2.99 8.30 -7.82
N ALA A 311 3.42 9.58 -7.89
CA ALA A 311 2.96 10.44 -8.99
C ALA A 311 3.37 9.85 -10.35
N SER A 312 4.55 9.19 -10.41
CA SER A 312 5.06 8.53 -11.61
C SER A 312 4.16 7.38 -12.07
N GLY A 313 3.68 6.55 -11.15
CA GLY A 313 2.77 5.45 -11.48
C GLY A 313 1.41 5.95 -11.97
N ILE A 314 0.87 6.99 -11.36
CA ILE A 314 -0.37 7.62 -11.83
C ILE A 314 -0.17 8.26 -13.22
N ALA A 315 0.98 8.90 -13.47
CA ALA A 315 1.31 9.43 -14.80
C ALA A 315 1.30 8.33 -15.85
N VAL A 316 1.99 7.23 -15.61
CA VAL A 316 1.98 6.06 -16.52
C VAL A 316 0.57 5.50 -16.68
N MET A 317 -0.21 5.37 -15.60
CA MET A 317 -1.58 4.86 -15.68
C MET A 317 -2.49 5.75 -16.53
N ASN A 318 -2.33 7.08 -16.47
CA ASN A 318 -3.07 8.03 -17.30
C ASN A 318 -2.75 7.84 -18.79
N GLU A 319 -1.48 7.72 -19.15
CA GLU A 319 -1.04 7.50 -20.53
C GLU A 319 -1.48 6.13 -21.07
N VAL A 320 -1.43 5.08 -20.23
CA VAL A 320 -1.95 3.74 -20.55
C VAL A 320 -3.45 3.81 -20.80
N ALA A 321 -4.20 4.52 -19.98
CA ALA A 321 -5.64 4.69 -20.12
C ALA A 321 -5.98 5.40 -21.44
N GLU A 322 -5.30 6.52 -21.75
CA GLU A 322 -5.50 7.26 -23.00
C GLU A 322 -5.18 6.40 -24.23
N ALA A 323 -4.05 5.69 -24.21
CA ALA A 323 -3.62 4.86 -25.34
C ALA A 323 -4.54 3.65 -25.59
N LEU A 324 -5.09 3.06 -24.52
CA LEU A 324 -6.01 1.94 -24.62
C LEU A 324 -7.41 2.40 -25.03
N ALA A 325 -7.89 3.55 -24.58
CA ALA A 325 -9.20 4.09 -24.96
C ALA A 325 -9.34 4.39 -26.44
N LYS A 326 -8.23 4.72 -27.14
CA LYS A 326 -8.21 4.96 -28.60
C LYS A 326 -8.60 3.72 -29.45
N LYS A 327 -8.76 2.55 -28.84
CA LYS A 327 -9.09 1.29 -29.55
C LYS A 327 -10.20 0.54 -28.83
N LYS A 328 -10.98 -0.21 -29.63
CA LYS A 328 -11.99 -1.13 -29.08
C LYS A 328 -11.35 -2.44 -28.63
N HIS A 329 -11.73 -2.91 -27.46
CA HIS A 329 -11.26 -4.16 -26.84
C HIS A 329 -12.37 -5.20 -26.76
N ASP A 330 -12.00 -6.49 -26.62
CA ASP A 330 -12.99 -7.54 -26.39
C ASP A 330 -13.45 -7.54 -24.93
N ARG A 331 -12.51 -7.39 -23.98
CA ARG A 331 -12.75 -7.35 -22.52
C ARG A 331 -12.89 -5.94 -22.00
N ASP A 332 -13.61 -5.81 -20.89
CA ASP A 332 -13.57 -4.58 -20.09
C ASP A 332 -12.15 -4.35 -19.56
N ILE A 333 -11.73 -3.07 -19.51
CA ILE A 333 -10.47 -2.66 -18.88
C ILE A 333 -10.82 -1.64 -17.81
N TYR A 334 -10.52 -1.96 -16.55
CA TYR A 334 -10.71 -1.08 -15.41
C TYR A 334 -9.40 -0.40 -15.03
N PHE A 335 -9.52 0.80 -14.52
CA PHE A 335 -8.45 1.60 -13.92
C PHE A 335 -8.88 1.98 -12.52
N LEU A 336 -8.02 1.70 -11.53
CA LEU A 336 -8.25 1.91 -10.11
C LEU A 336 -7.08 2.68 -9.53
N ALA A 337 -7.26 3.98 -9.26
CA ALA A 337 -6.32 4.77 -8.49
C ALA A 337 -6.73 4.68 -7.01
N THR A 338 -5.94 4.02 -6.21
CA THR A 338 -6.22 3.69 -4.81
C THR A 338 -5.79 4.80 -3.86
N THR A 339 -6.47 4.91 -2.74
CA THR A 339 -6.13 5.80 -1.63
C THR A 339 -5.45 5.05 -0.50
N ALA A 340 -4.71 5.80 0.33
CA ALA A 340 -4.15 5.33 1.61
C ALA A 340 -3.35 4.01 1.49
N GLU A 341 -2.60 3.86 0.40
CA GLU A 341 -1.61 2.80 0.22
C GLU A 341 -0.53 2.90 1.29
N GLU A 342 -0.02 4.10 1.51
CA GLU A 342 1.01 4.49 2.49
C GLU A 342 0.64 4.16 3.95
N SER A 343 -0.65 3.95 4.19
CA SER A 343 -1.18 3.53 5.48
C SER A 343 -1.44 2.02 5.55
N GLY A 344 -0.98 1.26 4.55
CA GLY A 344 -1.06 -0.20 4.46
C GLY A 344 -2.13 -0.71 3.50
N LEU A 345 -2.11 -0.26 2.25
CA LEU A 345 -2.93 -0.74 1.12
C LEU A 345 -4.45 -0.57 1.37
N LEU A 346 -4.86 0.48 2.11
CA LEU A 346 -6.23 0.54 2.63
C LEU A 346 -7.28 0.66 1.52
N GLY A 347 -7.02 1.47 0.50
CA GLY A 347 -7.91 1.61 -0.66
C GLY A 347 -8.03 0.33 -1.46
N ALA A 348 -6.92 -0.38 -1.67
CA ALA A 348 -6.91 -1.67 -2.34
C ALA A 348 -7.68 -2.73 -1.54
N TYR A 349 -7.53 -2.76 -0.23
CA TYR A 349 -8.32 -3.63 0.63
C TYR A 349 -9.81 -3.28 0.64
N ALA A 350 -10.16 -2.00 0.61
CA ALA A 350 -11.56 -1.57 0.52
C ALA A 350 -12.19 -2.09 -0.79
N PHE A 351 -11.49 -1.92 -1.91
CA PHE A 351 -11.92 -2.44 -3.20
C PHE A 351 -12.01 -3.99 -3.19
N ALA A 352 -11.03 -4.69 -2.65
CA ALA A 352 -11.03 -6.16 -2.59
C ALA A 352 -12.18 -6.73 -1.72
N ASP A 353 -12.66 -5.97 -0.73
CA ASP A 353 -13.79 -6.36 0.13
C ASP A 353 -15.17 -6.01 -0.46
N LYS A 354 -15.24 -4.92 -1.26
CA LYS A 354 -16.47 -4.47 -1.94
C LYS A 354 -16.16 -4.07 -3.38
N PRO A 355 -15.82 -5.06 -4.24
CA PRO A 355 -15.41 -4.76 -5.60
C PRO A 355 -16.59 -4.32 -6.47
N VAL A 356 -16.35 -3.40 -7.41
CA VAL A 356 -17.35 -2.93 -8.39
C VAL A 356 -17.65 -3.96 -9.49
N LEU A 357 -16.85 -5.02 -9.57
CA LEU A 357 -17.08 -6.19 -10.44
C LEU A 357 -16.67 -7.45 -9.68
N PRO A 358 -17.24 -8.63 -9.97
CA PRO A 358 -16.84 -9.88 -9.35
C PRO A 358 -15.34 -10.13 -9.51
N LEU A 359 -14.63 -10.44 -8.43
CA LEU A 359 -13.18 -10.62 -8.43
C LEU A 359 -12.72 -11.76 -9.35
N ASP A 360 -13.52 -12.82 -9.49
CA ASP A 360 -13.27 -13.94 -10.39
C ASP A 360 -13.36 -13.59 -11.89
N GLN A 361 -13.91 -12.43 -12.22
CA GLN A 361 -13.86 -11.88 -13.57
C GLN A 361 -12.56 -11.13 -13.87
N ILE A 362 -11.77 -10.77 -12.88
CA ILE A 362 -10.47 -10.11 -13.09
C ILE A 362 -9.44 -11.18 -13.50
N ILE A 363 -9.09 -11.21 -14.77
CA ILE A 363 -8.14 -12.21 -15.32
C ILE A 363 -6.69 -11.85 -15.03
N LEU A 364 -6.41 -10.56 -14.81
CA LEU A 364 -5.11 -10.00 -14.44
C LEU A 364 -5.30 -8.62 -13.85
N SER A 365 -4.66 -8.35 -12.71
CA SER A 365 -4.42 -7.04 -12.16
C SER A 365 -2.95 -6.66 -12.37
N LEU A 366 -2.70 -5.46 -12.87
CA LEU A 366 -1.37 -4.88 -13.08
C LEU A 366 -1.22 -3.65 -12.18
N ASN A 367 -0.38 -3.75 -11.15
CA ASN A 367 -0.04 -2.61 -10.31
C ASN A 367 1.07 -1.77 -10.98
N ILE A 368 0.97 -0.45 -10.88
CA ILE A 368 1.92 0.51 -11.43
C ILE A 368 2.35 1.44 -10.30
N ASP A 369 3.59 1.27 -9.85
CA ASP A 369 4.07 1.91 -8.64
C ASP A 369 5.59 2.08 -8.67
N THR A 370 6.08 3.23 -8.19
CA THR A 370 7.52 3.55 -8.06
C THR A 370 8.29 3.31 -9.36
N ILE A 371 7.79 3.84 -10.49
CA ILE A 371 8.22 3.40 -11.81
C ILE A 371 9.32 4.27 -12.45
N ALA A 372 9.70 5.40 -11.84
CA ALA A 372 10.64 6.38 -12.41
C ALA A 372 12.05 6.31 -11.80
N ILE A 373 12.60 5.10 -11.61
CA ILE A 373 13.94 4.88 -11.07
C ILE A 373 14.90 4.34 -12.13
N ALA A 374 14.42 3.44 -12.98
CA ALA A 374 15.26 2.76 -13.97
C ALA A 374 15.45 3.60 -15.22
N PRO A 375 16.67 3.72 -15.76
CA PRO A 375 16.90 4.41 -17.02
C PRO A 375 16.32 3.63 -18.20
N ARG A 376 16.21 4.31 -19.35
CA ARG A 376 15.81 3.71 -20.62
C ARG A 376 16.67 2.50 -20.98
N GLY A 377 16.06 1.45 -21.51
CA GLY A 377 16.75 0.20 -21.89
C GLY A 377 16.98 -0.77 -20.74
N SER A 378 16.51 -0.46 -19.53
CA SER A 378 16.58 -1.38 -18.38
C SER A 378 15.79 -2.65 -18.63
N LYS A 379 16.22 -3.76 -18.03
CA LYS A 379 15.40 -4.97 -17.93
C LYS A 379 14.10 -4.67 -17.18
N VAL A 380 13.17 -5.60 -17.22
CA VAL A 380 11.88 -5.54 -16.53
C VAL A 380 11.81 -6.65 -15.49
N ALA A 381 11.49 -6.32 -14.26
CA ALA A 381 11.14 -7.29 -13.23
C ALA A 381 9.64 -7.58 -13.24
N ILE A 382 9.27 -8.77 -12.76
CA ILE A 382 7.89 -9.18 -12.51
C ILE A 382 7.78 -9.48 -11.01
N ILE A 383 7.20 -8.56 -10.25
CA ILE A 383 6.84 -8.82 -8.85
C ILE A 383 5.56 -9.65 -8.85
N GLY A 384 5.60 -10.77 -8.16
CA GLY A 384 4.61 -11.83 -8.24
C GLY A 384 4.99 -12.95 -9.22
N ARG A 385 6.23 -12.96 -9.72
CA ARG A 385 6.76 -14.05 -10.57
C ARG A 385 6.62 -15.40 -9.86
N GLY A 386 6.07 -16.38 -10.55
CA GLY A 386 5.82 -17.72 -10.01
C GLY A 386 4.55 -17.84 -9.16
N THR A 387 3.83 -16.77 -8.89
CA THR A 387 2.58 -16.80 -8.11
C THR A 387 1.33 -16.96 -8.98
N THR A 388 1.47 -16.73 -10.29
CA THR A 388 0.38 -16.85 -11.27
C THR A 388 0.84 -17.65 -12.50
N PRO A 389 -0.06 -18.24 -13.29
CA PRO A 389 0.31 -18.93 -14.52
C PRO A 389 0.58 -17.97 -15.70
N LEU A 390 0.77 -16.66 -15.46
CA LEU A 390 0.81 -15.64 -16.50
C LEU A 390 2.23 -15.20 -16.89
N ASP A 391 3.25 -15.67 -16.20
CA ASP A 391 4.64 -15.25 -16.42
C ASP A 391 5.08 -15.39 -17.89
N ALA A 392 4.84 -16.54 -18.50
CA ALA A 392 5.22 -16.79 -19.89
C ALA A 392 4.51 -15.85 -20.88
N GLU A 393 3.25 -15.49 -20.62
CA GLU A 393 2.50 -14.53 -21.44
C GLU A 393 3.06 -13.12 -21.29
N VAL A 394 3.34 -12.68 -20.06
CA VAL A 394 3.95 -11.38 -19.78
C VAL A 394 5.32 -11.28 -20.44
N GLU A 395 6.18 -12.29 -20.29
CA GLU A 395 7.49 -12.38 -20.95
C GLU A 395 7.39 -12.33 -22.46
N SER A 396 6.42 -13.06 -23.04
CA SER A 396 6.18 -13.04 -24.49
C SER A 396 5.81 -11.65 -25.00
N VAL A 397 5.00 -10.90 -24.25
CA VAL A 397 4.62 -9.53 -24.60
C VAL A 397 5.82 -8.60 -24.44
N ALA A 398 6.56 -8.67 -23.32
CA ALA A 398 7.75 -7.87 -23.08
C ALA A 398 8.79 -8.06 -24.20
N LYS A 399 9.06 -9.30 -24.59
CA LYS A 399 9.97 -9.60 -25.71
C LYS A 399 9.53 -8.96 -27.03
N LYS A 400 8.20 -8.95 -27.31
CA LYS A 400 7.65 -8.32 -28.53
C LYS A 400 7.77 -6.79 -28.53
N THR A 401 7.86 -6.17 -27.35
CA THR A 401 8.13 -4.73 -27.18
C THR A 401 9.61 -4.40 -27.10
N GLY A 402 10.48 -5.40 -27.26
CA GLY A 402 11.94 -5.21 -27.18
C GLY A 402 12.50 -5.17 -25.76
N ARG A 403 11.68 -5.46 -24.73
CA ARG A 403 12.11 -5.43 -23.32
C ARG A 403 12.66 -6.81 -22.89
N ALA A 404 13.82 -6.80 -22.26
CA ALA A 404 14.41 -7.97 -21.62
C ALA A 404 13.83 -8.14 -20.21
N ILE A 405 13.60 -9.38 -19.78
CA ILE A 405 13.09 -9.70 -18.45
C ILE A 405 14.27 -9.99 -17.50
N GLU A 406 14.20 -9.48 -16.28
CA GLU A 406 15.01 -9.96 -15.16
C GLU A 406 14.40 -11.28 -14.66
N GLY A 407 15.17 -12.36 -14.77
CA GLY A 407 14.65 -13.70 -14.55
C GLY A 407 14.57 -14.15 -13.09
N SER A 408 15.14 -13.38 -12.15
CA SER A 408 15.10 -13.75 -10.72
C SER A 408 13.72 -13.51 -10.10
N THR A 409 13.54 -14.06 -8.90
CA THR A 409 12.36 -13.79 -8.06
C THR A 409 12.67 -12.83 -6.91
N ASP A 410 13.85 -12.21 -6.90
CA ASP A 410 14.30 -11.37 -5.78
C ASP A 410 13.38 -10.16 -5.58
N ALA A 411 12.81 -9.61 -6.67
CA ALA A 411 11.81 -8.54 -6.61
C ALA A 411 10.53 -8.94 -5.86
N ASN A 412 10.26 -10.24 -5.63
CA ASN A 412 9.13 -10.69 -4.82
C ASN A 412 9.25 -10.30 -3.33
N ALA A 413 10.41 -9.82 -2.88
CA ALA A 413 10.53 -9.18 -1.57
C ALA A 413 9.58 -7.99 -1.40
N PHE A 414 9.13 -7.38 -2.49
CA PHE A 414 8.17 -6.26 -2.52
C PHE A 414 6.71 -6.71 -2.74
N LEU A 415 6.43 -8.01 -2.91
CA LEU A 415 5.10 -8.53 -3.25
C LEU A 415 3.99 -8.05 -2.29
N GLN A 416 4.28 -7.99 -0.99
CA GLN A 416 3.32 -7.61 0.04
C GLN A 416 3.25 -6.09 0.32
N ARG A 417 4.05 -5.30 -0.39
CA ARG A 417 4.20 -3.85 -0.20
C ARG A 417 3.57 -3.04 -1.32
N GLN A 418 2.67 -3.63 -2.10
CA GLN A 418 1.99 -2.98 -3.22
C GLN A 418 0.53 -3.41 -3.30
N ASP A 419 -0.31 -2.58 -3.89
CA ASP A 419 -1.78 -2.71 -3.89
C ASP A 419 -2.32 -4.03 -4.43
N GLY A 420 -1.66 -4.61 -5.43
CA GLY A 420 -2.05 -5.90 -6.00
C GLY A 420 -2.06 -7.04 -4.98
N TRP A 421 -1.33 -6.90 -3.86
CA TRP A 421 -1.34 -7.89 -2.78
C TRP A 421 -2.74 -8.07 -2.18
N ALA A 422 -3.52 -7.00 -2.02
CA ALA A 422 -4.87 -7.08 -1.49
C ALA A 422 -5.78 -7.96 -2.36
N LEU A 423 -5.59 -7.93 -3.66
CA LEU A 423 -6.32 -8.75 -4.64
C LEU A 423 -5.76 -10.18 -4.71
N ALA A 424 -4.44 -10.34 -4.67
CA ALA A 424 -3.79 -11.65 -4.66
C ALA A 424 -4.28 -12.53 -3.49
N GLN A 425 -4.47 -11.95 -2.31
CA GLN A 425 -5.05 -12.64 -1.15
C GLN A 425 -6.49 -13.13 -1.38
N LYS A 426 -7.18 -12.61 -2.36
CA LYS A 426 -8.52 -13.02 -2.79
C LYS A 426 -8.51 -13.96 -3.99
N GLY A 427 -7.32 -14.39 -4.42
CA GLY A 427 -7.14 -15.31 -5.55
C GLY A 427 -7.15 -14.64 -6.93
N VAL A 428 -7.11 -13.31 -7.02
CA VAL A 428 -6.98 -12.60 -8.30
C VAL A 428 -5.52 -12.67 -8.75
N PRO A 429 -5.22 -13.05 -10.00
CA PRO A 429 -3.88 -12.92 -10.55
C PRO A 429 -3.43 -11.45 -10.55
N ALA A 430 -2.45 -11.11 -9.72
CA ALA A 430 -1.96 -9.74 -9.55
C ALA A 430 -0.44 -9.72 -9.71
N LEU A 431 0.04 -8.85 -10.58
CA LEU A 431 1.46 -8.65 -10.89
C LEU A 431 1.79 -7.16 -10.90
N MET A 432 3.04 -6.85 -10.62
CA MET A 432 3.62 -5.53 -10.88
C MET A 432 4.80 -5.73 -11.83
N VAL A 433 4.83 -4.99 -12.93
CA VAL A 433 5.76 -5.20 -14.04
C VAL A 433 6.42 -3.87 -14.39
N GLY A 434 7.73 -3.78 -14.25
CA GLY A 434 8.44 -2.53 -14.55
C GLY A 434 9.96 -2.62 -14.39
N GLY A 435 10.65 -1.60 -14.85
CA GLY A 435 12.11 -1.52 -14.85
C GLY A 435 12.70 -1.24 -13.47
N SER A 436 12.03 -0.45 -12.64
CA SER A 436 12.56 0.04 -11.36
C SER A 436 13.02 -1.06 -10.39
N PHE A 437 12.37 -2.21 -10.41
CA PHE A 437 12.68 -3.35 -9.54
C PHE A 437 13.60 -4.39 -10.20
N ALA A 438 14.06 -4.15 -11.42
CA ALA A 438 14.99 -5.06 -12.09
C ALA A 438 16.43 -4.88 -11.62
N ASP A 439 16.78 -3.72 -11.08
CA ASP A 439 18.03 -3.47 -10.39
C ASP A 439 17.78 -3.08 -8.93
N LEU A 440 17.89 -4.06 -8.03
CA LEU A 440 17.65 -3.85 -6.61
C LEU A 440 18.65 -2.91 -5.94
N ASN A 441 19.84 -2.66 -6.52
CA ASN A 441 20.78 -1.68 -5.98
C ASN A 441 20.27 -0.25 -6.23
N LEU A 442 19.73 0.04 -7.42
CA LEU A 442 19.07 1.32 -7.69
C LEU A 442 17.88 1.53 -6.78
N MET A 443 17.03 0.50 -6.61
CA MET A 443 15.90 0.53 -5.70
C MET A 443 16.35 0.78 -4.25
N GLN A 444 17.36 0.07 -3.75
CA GLN A 444 17.88 0.27 -2.39
C GLN A 444 18.45 1.67 -2.19
N LYS A 445 19.11 2.24 -3.20
CA LYS A 445 19.58 3.62 -3.13
C LYS A 445 18.43 4.59 -2.96
N PHE A 446 17.36 4.48 -3.75
CA PHE A 446 16.14 5.31 -3.61
C PHE A 446 15.49 5.13 -2.24
N LEU A 447 15.30 3.90 -1.78
CA LEU A 447 14.72 3.60 -0.46
C LEU A 447 15.56 4.13 0.70
N GLY A 448 16.86 4.30 0.52
CA GLY A 448 17.79 4.81 1.55
C GLY A 448 18.01 6.32 1.52
N SER A 449 17.51 7.04 0.50
CA SER A 449 17.74 8.49 0.32
C SER A 449 16.44 9.29 0.27
N ASP A 450 15.66 9.13 -0.80
CA ASP A 450 14.58 10.05 -1.16
C ASP A 450 13.19 9.53 -0.73
N TYR A 451 13.06 8.21 -0.69
CA TYR A 451 11.82 7.51 -0.38
C TYR A 451 11.21 7.95 0.94
N HIS A 452 9.94 8.31 0.93
CA HIS A 452 9.18 8.81 2.08
C HIS A 452 9.77 10.07 2.73
N GLY A 453 10.49 10.85 1.93
CA GLY A 453 11.10 12.12 2.33
C GLY A 453 10.75 13.29 1.42
N PRO A 454 11.05 14.53 1.84
CA PRO A 454 10.85 15.71 0.99
C PRO A 454 11.74 15.73 -0.25
N ASN A 455 12.72 14.83 -0.35
CA ASN A 455 13.63 14.77 -1.50
C ASN A 455 13.06 13.96 -2.68
N ASP A 456 11.93 13.27 -2.53
CA ASP A 456 11.24 12.61 -3.65
C ASP A 456 10.50 13.64 -4.51
N GLU A 457 11.31 14.37 -5.28
CA GLU A 457 10.91 15.49 -6.12
C GLU A 457 11.14 15.20 -7.61
N LEU A 458 10.36 15.87 -8.46
CA LEU A 458 10.63 15.85 -9.89
C LEU A 458 11.79 16.78 -10.20
N THR A 459 12.91 16.21 -10.60
CA THR A 459 14.12 16.91 -11.00
C THR A 459 14.44 16.69 -12.48
N ASP A 460 15.45 17.41 -13.01
CA ASP A 460 15.92 17.19 -14.38
C ASP A 460 16.56 15.82 -14.59
N ILE A 461 17.00 15.18 -13.50
CA ILE A 461 17.64 13.85 -13.53
C ILE A 461 16.67 12.70 -13.16
N THR A 462 15.37 12.98 -12.95
CA THR A 462 14.37 11.92 -12.71
C THR A 462 14.22 11.06 -13.96
N GLU A 463 14.35 9.74 -13.78
CA GLU A 463 14.45 8.76 -14.88
C GLU A 463 13.08 8.40 -15.47
N LEU A 464 12.49 9.35 -16.23
CA LEU A 464 11.22 9.13 -16.91
C LEU A 464 11.34 8.32 -18.20
N GLY A 465 12.55 8.11 -18.71
CA GLY A 465 12.78 7.34 -19.93
C GLY A 465 12.44 5.86 -19.80
N GLY A 466 12.83 5.24 -18.69
CA GLY A 466 12.43 3.87 -18.37
C GLY A 466 10.93 3.75 -18.08
N ALA A 467 10.35 4.72 -17.37
CA ALA A 467 8.91 4.79 -17.10
C ALA A 467 8.07 4.88 -18.41
N ALA A 468 8.55 5.63 -19.41
CA ALA A 468 7.89 5.71 -20.71
C ALA A 468 7.93 4.36 -21.47
N GLU A 469 9.05 3.64 -21.40
CA GLU A 469 9.11 2.28 -21.94
C GLU A 469 8.22 1.29 -21.18
N ASP A 470 8.09 1.45 -19.86
CA ASP A 470 7.18 0.66 -19.04
C ASP A 470 5.71 0.98 -19.36
N ALA A 471 5.37 2.25 -19.65
CA ALA A 471 4.05 2.63 -20.13
C ALA A 471 3.70 1.91 -21.46
N ASP A 472 4.63 1.91 -22.43
CA ASP A 472 4.45 1.20 -23.70
C ASP A 472 4.28 -0.31 -23.49
N LEU A 473 5.01 -0.91 -22.53
CA LEU A 473 4.84 -2.31 -22.16
C LEU A 473 3.44 -2.56 -21.55
N HIS A 474 2.97 -1.71 -20.64
CA HIS A 474 1.62 -1.84 -20.05
C HIS A 474 0.52 -1.68 -21.10
N ILE A 475 0.68 -0.78 -22.08
CA ILE A 475 -0.21 -0.65 -23.23
C ILE A 475 -0.22 -1.96 -24.06
N ALA A 476 0.95 -2.56 -24.27
CA ALA A 476 1.05 -3.82 -25.00
C ALA A 476 0.41 -4.99 -24.23
N LEU A 477 0.62 -5.07 -22.91
CA LEU A 477 -0.03 -6.05 -22.03
C LEU A 477 -1.55 -5.85 -22.06
N GLY A 478 -2.03 -4.60 -21.93
CA GLY A 478 -3.45 -4.27 -22.03
C GLY A 478 -4.07 -4.75 -23.34
N ARG A 479 -3.42 -4.47 -24.47
CA ARG A 479 -3.87 -4.92 -25.80
C ARG A 479 -3.81 -6.42 -26.00
N HIS A 480 -2.87 -7.09 -25.35
CA HIS A 480 -2.74 -8.55 -25.42
C HIS A 480 -3.85 -9.24 -24.63
N PHE A 481 -3.95 -8.91 -23.34
CA PHE A 481 -4.91 -9.58 -22.45
C PHE A 481 -6.36 -9.16 -22.71
N ALA A 482 -6.63 -7.97 -23.24
CA ALA A 482 -7.96 -7.54 -23.60
C ALA A 482 -8.49 -8.12 -24.93
N ASP A 483 -7.68 -8.80 -25.75
CA ASP A 483 -8.08 -9.50 -26.98
C ASP A 483 -8.28 -11.00 -26.68
N THR A 484 -9.52 -11.49 -26.75
CA THR A 484 -9.86 -12.91 -26.48
C THR A 484 -9.27 -13.90 -27.47
N ARG A 485 -8.74 -13.45 -28.61
CA ARG A 485 -8.05 -14.31 -29.60
C ARG A 485 -6.59 -14.47 -29.24
N LYS A 486 -5.98 -13.46 -28.60
CA LYS A 486 -4.56 -13.48 -28.17
C LYS A 486 -4.40 -14.22 -26.85
N TYR A 487 -5.27 -13.93 -25.90
CA TYR A 487 -5.27 -14.58 -24.60
C TYR A 487 -6.63 -15.20 -24.29
N LYS A 488 -6.66 -16.51 -24.10
CA LYS A 488 -7.83 -17.26 -23.65
C LYS A 488 -7.73 -17.45 -22.14
N ALA A 489 -8.47 -16.66 -21.38
CA ALA A 489 -8.52 -16.86 -19.93
C ALA A 489 -9.08 -18.26 -19.62
N LYS A 490 -8.44 -18.98 -18.71
CA LYS A 490 -9.03 -20.20 -18.14
C LYS A 490 -10.26 -19.81 -17.34
N LYS A 491 -11.32 -20.59 -17.40
CA LYS A 491 -12.48 -20.39 -16.53
C LYS A 491 -12.06 -20.70 -15.09
N ALA A 492 -12.61 -19.95 -14.13
CA ALA A 492 -12.43 -20.26 -12.72
C ALA A 492 -12.86 -21.71 -12.47
N GLY A 493 -11.92 -22.59 -12.07
CA GLY A 493 -12.17 -24.01 -11.82
C GLY A 493 -11.62 -24.98 -12.85
N GLU A 494 -10.94 -24.52 -13.93
CA GLU A 494 -10.17 -25.38 -14.87
C GLU A 494 -8.65 -25.40 -14.58
#